data_2daef127b910fa19d9cf2f12c807a598
#
_entry.id   2daef127b910fa19d9cf2f12c807a598
#
_cell.length_a   1.000
_cell.length_b   1.000
_cell.length_c   1.000
_cell.angle_alpha   90.00
_cell.angle_beta   90.00
_cell.angle_gamma   90.00
#
_symmetry.space_group_name_H-M   'P 1'
#
loop_
_entity.id
_entity.type
_entity.pdbx_description
1 polymer ?
#
loop_
_entity_poly.entity_id
_entity_poly.type
_entity_poly.pdbx_seq_one_letter_code
_entity_poly.pdbx_strand_id
1 'polypeptide(L)'
;MATLSAGGPGFGKIPFFSYTRNRMNTERSRNMSKRWVLLAGVILFSTLAVAQNAPQVTGVDPESGKVNDTLTVSGSNLGKASVSSVYLSDDKNDYKATIVDQSDAKITMKVPQVKAGDYNVSVQVGDKLFIKPVKFKVEQ
;
A
#
# COMPACT_ATOMS: atom_id res chain seq x y z
N MET A 1 -36.29 -41.19 -39.94
CA MET A 1 -37.29 -40.19 -39.51
C MET A 1 -37.89 -40.52 -38.15
N ALA A 2 -38.09 -41.73 -37.80
CA ALA A 2 -38.58 -42.09 -36.47
C ALA A 2 -37.63 -41.75 -35.31
N THR A 3 -36.36 -41.65 -35.58
CA THR A 3 -35.33 -41.34 -34.59
C THR A 3 -35.47 -39.98 -34.00
N LEU A 4 -36.03 -39.02 -34.71
CA LEU A 4 -36.19 -37.64 -34.25
C LEU A 4 -37.23 -37.51 -33.17
N SER A 5 -38.29 -38.29 -33.24
CA SER A 5 -39.32 -38.28 -32.22
C SER A 5 -38.94 -38.97 -30.95
N ALA A 6 -38.05 -39.92 -31.03
CA ALA A 6 -37.52 -40.61 -29.85
C ALA A 6 -36.59 -39.72 -29.00
N GLY A 7 -35.91 -38.80 -29.64
CA GLY A 7 -35.04 -37.86 -28.92
C GLY A 7 -35.84 -36.83 -28.10
N GLY A 8 -37.02 -36.47 -28.52
CA GLY A 8 -37.86 -35.46 -27.85
C GLY A 8 -38.27 -35.83 -26.43
N PRO A 9 -38.76 -37.03 -26.16
CA PRO A 9 -39.11 -37.43 -24.80
C PRO A 9 -37.92 -37.44 -23.82
N GLY A 10 -36.77 -37.74 -24.32
CA GLY A 10 -35.53 -37.74 -23.51
C GLY A 10 -35.15 -36.37 -23.00
N PHE A 11 -35.38 -35.36 -23.77
CA PHE A 11 -35.11 -33.99 -23.38
C PHE A 11 -36.01 -33.47 -22.26
N GLY A 12 -37.26 -33.90 -22.21
CA GLY A 12 -38.17 -33.51 -21.16
C GLY A 12 -37.76 -33.98 -19.78
N LYS A 13 -37.03 -35.06 -19.68
CA LYS A 13 -36.55 -35.60 -18.40
C LYS A 13 -35.36 -34.81 -17.85
N ILE A 14 -34.52 -34.28 -18.68
CA ILE A 14 -33.30 -33.53 -18.27
C ILE A 14 -33.67 -32.25 -17.50
N PRO A 15 -34.59 -31.42 -17.93
CA PRO A 15 -35.00 -30.25 -17.17
C PRO A 15 -35.57 -30.56 -15.79
N PHE A 16 -36.29 -31.71 -15.68
CA PHE A 16 -36.81 -32.15 -14.40
C PHE A 16 -35.70 -32.47 -13.37
N PHE A 17 -34.67 -33.11 -13.79
CA PHE A 17 -33.52 -33.41 -12.94
C PHE A 17 -32.80 -32.15 -12.49
N SER A 18 -32.66 -31.18 -13.36
CA SER A 18 -32.04 -29.92 -13.04
C SER A 18 -32.79 -29.14 -11.96
N TYR A 19 -34.10 -29.21 -12.02
CA TYR A 19 -34.95 -28.52 -11.06
C TYR A 19 -34.83 -29.11 -9.65
N THR A 20 -34.78 -30.44 -9.56
CA THR A 20 -34.66 -31.11 -8.27
C THR A 20 -33.32 -30.84 -7.60
N ARG A 21 -32.26 -30.77 -8.39
CA ARG A 21 -30.91 -30.43 -7.87
C ARG A 21 -30.84 -29.01 -7.33
N ASN A 22 -31.49 -28.08 -8.01
CA ASN A 22 -31.50 -26.69 -7.55
C ASN A 22 -32.20 -26.52 -6.21
N ARG A 23 -33.25 -27.28 -5.95
CA ARG A 23 -33.91 -27.25 -4.65
C ARG A 23 -32.97 -27.70 -3.51
N MET A 24 -32.24 -28.78 -3.73
CA MET A 24 -31.31 -29.28 -2.73
C MET A 24 -30.18 -28.31 -2.46
N ASN A 25 -29.67 -27.67 -3.52
CA ASN A 25 -28.61 -26.71 -3.37
C ASN A 25 -29.07 -25.43 -2.63
N THR A 26 -30.32 -25.03 -2.82
CA THR A 26 -30.88 -23.86 -2.14
C THR A 26 -31.00 -24.10 -0.63
N GLU A 27 -31.37 -25.29 -0.23
CA GLU A 27 -31.49 -25.62 1.19
C GLU A 27 -30.11 -25.73 1.86
N ARG A 28 -29.13 -26.26 1.16
CA ARG A 28 -27.76 -26.30 1.68
C ARG A 28 -27.15 -24.90 1.84
N SER A 29 -27.44 -24.02 0.91
CA SER A 29 -26.94 -22.65 0.99
C SER A 29 -27.51 -21.87 2.18
N ARG A 30 -28.75 -22.14 2.57
CA ARG A 30 -29.35 -21.50 3.74
C ARG A 30 -28.65 -21.88 5.05
N ASN A 31 -28.24 -23.13 5.18
CA ASN A 31 -27.52 -23.57 6.36
C ASN A 31 -26.06 -23.11 6.38
N MET A 32 -25.46 -22.94 5.20
CA MET A 32 -24.14 -22.34 5.08
C MET A 32 -24.14 -20.85 5.40
N SER A 33 -25.19 -20.14 5.02
CA SER A 33 -25.25 -18.68 5.24
C SER A 33 -25.18 -18.30 6.71
N LYS A 34 -25.80 -19.09 7.59
CA LYS A 34 -25.75 -18.83 9.03
C LYS A 34 -24.35 -19.02 9.64
N ARG A 35 -23.60 -19.97 9.12
CA ARG A 35 -22.21 -20.19 9.55
C ARG A 35 -21.25 -19.15 8.96
N TRP A 36 -21.50 -18.73 7.73
CA TRP A 36 -20.72 -17.70 7.06
C TRP A 36 -20.91 -16.31 7.67
N VAL A 37 -22.11 -16.00 8.11
CA VAL A 37 -22.40 -14.72 8.79
C VAL A 37 -21.63 -14.60 10.09
N LEU A 38 -21.45 -15.69 10.82
CA LEU A 38 -20.64 -15.71 12.04
C LEU A 38 -19.13 -15.58 11.74
N LEU A 39 -18.65 -16.19 10.66
CA LEU A 39 -17.26 -16.06 10.21
C LEU A 39 -16.97 -14.67 9.60
N ALA A 40 -17.93 -14.10 8.87
CA ALA A 40 -17.82 -12.73 8.36
C ALA A 40 -17.76 -11.69 9.50
N GLY A 41 -18.50 -11.90 10.59
CA GLY A 41 -18.45 -11.05 11.77
C GLY A 41 -17.08 -11.08 12.48
N VAL A 42 -16.41 -12.21 12.50
CA VAL A 42 -15.07 -12.37 13.09
C VAL A 42 -14.00 -11.75 12.19
N ILE A 43 -14.14 -11.84 10.88
CA ILE A 43 -13.19 -11.25 9.92
C ILE A 43 -13.31 -9.72 9.91
N LEU A 44 -14.50 -9.16 10.08
CA LEU A 44 -14.71 -7.71 10.17
C LEU A 44 -14.08 -7.10 11.45
N PHE A 45 -13.89 -7.89 12.49
CA PHE A 45 -13.23 -7.42 13.72
C PHE A 45 -11.70 -7.42 13.64
N SER A 46 -11.11 -8.16 12.71
CA SER A 46 -9.66 -8.23 12.52
C SER A 46 -9.10 -7.19 11.55
N THR A 47 -9.92 -6.41 10.88
CA THR A 47 -9.51 -5.26 10.06
C THR A 47 -9.64 -3.94 10.83
N LEU A 48 -9.18 -3.90 12.07
CA LEU A 48 -8.67 -2.67 12.61
C LEU A 48 -7.39 -2.39 11.84
N ALA A 49 -7.55 -1.79 10.65
CA ALA A 49 -6.44 -1.15 9.98
C ALA A 49 -5.87 -0.15 10.98
N VAL A 50 -4.72 -0.49 11.53
CA VAL A 50 -3.93 0.47 12.28
C VAL A 50 -3.70 1.60 11.30
N ALA A 51 -4.36 2.73 11.51
CA ALA A 51 -4.11 3.94 10.76
C ALA A 51 -2.63 4.27 11.00
N GLN A 52 -1.77 3.93 10.06
CA GLN A 52 -0.36 4.28 10.12
C GLN A 52 -0.30 5.80 10.07
N ASN A 53 0.14 6.39 11.14
CA ASN A 53 0.34 7.83 11.18
C ASN A 53 1.30 8.23 10.06
N ALA A 54 0.95 9.26 9.31
CA ALA A 54 1.79 9.77 8.24
C ALA A 54 3.17 10.18 8.79
N PRO A 55 4.26 9.94 8.07
CA PRO A 55 5.58 10.32 8.50
C PRO A 55 5.65 11.84 8.64
N GLN A 56 6.22 12.29 9.75
CA GLN A 56 6.43 13.70 10.05
C GLN A 56 7.92 14.00 10.09
N VAL A 57 8.37 14.98 9.32
CA VAL A 57 9.73 15.50 9.39
C VAL A 57 9.69 16.80 10.16
N THR A 58 10.47 16.91 11.20
CA THR A 58 10.54 18.09 12.08
C THR A 58 11.76 18.96 11.81
N GLY A 59 12.84 18.37 11.30
CA GLY A 59 14.05 19.10 11.00
C GLY A 59 15.12 18.25 10.35
N VAL A 60 16.20 18.89 9.97
CA VAL A 60 17.41 18.27 9.43
C VAL A 60 18.62 18.80 10.18
N ASP A 61 19.64 17.97 10.33
CA ASP A 61 20.90 18.33 10.98
C ASP A 61 22.08 17.66 10.24
N PRO A 62 23.03 18.45 9.73
CA PRO A 62 23.07 19.92 9.63
C PRO A 62 22.01 20.46 8.62
N GLU A 63 21.72 21.77 8.69
CA GLU A 63 20.81 22.43 7.73
C GLU A 63 21.48 22.73 6.38
N SER A 64 22.81 22.60 6.32
CA SER A 64 23.59 22.72 5.09
C SER A 64 24.74 21.72 5.07
N GLY A 65 25.20 21.37 3.89
CA GLY A 65 26.33 20.48 3.68
C GLY A 65 26.65 20.28 2.21
N LYS A 66 27.67 19.50 1.96
CA LYS A 66 28.17 19.20 0.61
C LYS A 66 27.63 17.88 0.10
N VAL A 67 27.79 17.65 -1.18
CA VAL A 67 27.54 16.36 -1.81
C VAL A 67 28.34 15.27 -1.09
N ASN A 68 27.69 14.14 -0.82
CA ASN A 68 28.19 12.99 -0.06
C ASN A 68 28.33 13.22 1.46
N ASP A 69 28.04 14.39 1.98
CA ASP A 69 27.98 14.60 3.43
C ASP A 69 26.83 13.80 4.04
N THR A 70 26.96 13.50 5.32
CA THR A 70 25.92 12.81 6.07
C THR A 70 24.94 13.81 6.65
N LEU A 71 23.68 13.60 6.36
CA LEU A 71 22.55 14.40 6.80
C LEU A 71 21.61 13.54 7.65
N THR A 72 21.18 14.05 8.77
CA THR A 72 20.18 13.40 9.64
C THR A 72 18.85 14.13 9.55
N VAL A 73 17.82 13.43 9.14
CA VAL A 73 16.43 13.90 9.13
C VAL A 73 15.77 13.43 10.41
N SER A 74 15.25 14.34 11.19
CA SER A 74 14.54 14.05 12.46
C SER A 74 13.04 14.15 12.29
N GLY A 75 12.30 13.33 13.04
CA GLY A 75 10.85 13.34 12.96
C GLY A 75 10.16 12.22 13.72
N SER A 76 9.04 11.77 13.21
CA SER A 76 8.31 10.63 13.73
C SER A 76 7.73 9.77 12.59
N ASN A 77 7.57 8.48 12.85
CA ASN A 77 7.10 7.49 11.86
C ASN A 77 7.99 7.46 10.60
N LEU A 78 9.30 7.60 10.77
CA LEU A 78 10.29 7.60 9.70
C LEU A 78 10.89 6.20 9.45
N GLY A 79 10.42 5.17 10.15
CA GLY A 79 10.90 3.80 10.03
C GLY A 79 10.68 3.21 8.63
N LYS A 80 11.37 2.12 8.34
CA LYS A 80 11.31 1.40 7.04
C LYS A 80 9.91 0.97 6.63
N ALA A 81 9.01 0.75 7.59
CA ALA A 81 7.62 0.40 7.32
C ALA A 81 6.81 1.60 6.80
N SER A 82 7.20 2.81 7.14
CA SER A 82 6.50 4.05 6.78
C SER A 82 7.16 4.78 5.61
N VAL A 83 8.48 4.86 5.61
CA VAL A 83 9.26 5.59 4.60
C VAL A 83 10.14 4.63 3.80
N SER A 84 9.90 4.54 2.51
CA SER A 84 10.64 3.68 1.60
C SER A 84 11.89 4.35 1.02
N SER A 85 11.85 5.66 0.80
CA SER A 85 12.97 6.43 0.26
C SER A 85 12.88 7.89 0.70
N VAL A 86 14.01 8.58 0.69
CA VAL A 86 14.11 10.02 0.95
C VAL A 86 14.74 10.70 -0.25
N TYR A 87 14.26 11.89 -0.58
CA TYR A 87 14.72 12.69 -1.69
C TYR A 87 15.02 14.11 -1.24
N LEU A 88 15.96 14.76 -1.93
CA LEU A 88 16.08 16.20 -1.95
C LEU A 88 15.40 16.70 -3.21
N SER A 89 14.36 17.51 -3.04
CA SER A 89 13.52 17.99 -4.14
C SER A 89 13.72 19.47 -4.36
N ASP A 90 13.91 19.87 -5.61
CA ASP A 90 13.80 21.24 -6.07
C ASP A 90 12.45 21.46 -6.79
N ASP A 91 12.24 22.62 -7.37
CA ASP A 91 11.01 22.96 -8.08
C ASP A 91 10.73 22.09 -9.33
N LYS A 92 11.71 21.32 -9.78
CA LYS A 92 11.65 20.57 -11.04
C LYS A 92 12.00 19.09 -10.90
N ASN A 93 12.80 18.72 -9.91
CA ASN A 93 13.38 17.39 -9.83
C ASN A 93 13.43 16.87 -8.40
N ASP A 94 13.36 15.55 -8.29
CA ASP A 94 13.55 14.81 -7.05
C ASP A 94 14.82 13.98 -7.13
N TYR A 95 15.76 14.23 -6.24
CA TYR A 95 17.05 13.54 -6.18
C TYR A 95 17.07 12.55 -5.03
N LYS A 96 17.12 11.28 -5.38
CA LYS A 96 17.11 10.20 -4.37
C LYS A 96 18.38 10.23 -3.53
N ALA A 97 18.20 10.32 -2.22
CA ALA A 97 19.29 10.21 -1.25
C ALA A 97 19.57 8.75 -0.89
N THR A 98 20.81 8.46 -0.52
CA THR A 98 21.20 7.14 -0.02
C THR A 98 21.00 7.07 1.48
N ILE A 99 20.07 6.24 1.94
CA ILE A 99 19.82 6.02 3.37
C ILE A 99 20.95 5.16 3.93
N VAL A 100 21.60 5.64 4.98
CA VAL A 100 22.66 4.95 5.71
C VAL A 100 22.09 4.22 6.92
N ASP A 101 21.24 4.90 7.67
CA ASP A 101 20.55 4.36 8.84
C ASP A 101 19.15 4.91 8.93
N GLN A 102 18.22 4.14 9.46
CA GLN A 102 16.81 4.50 9.53
C GLN A 102 16.14 3.94 10.77
N SER A 103 15.51 4.83 11.53
CA SER A 103 14.67 4.53 12.69
C SER A 103 13.36 5.32 12.63
N ASP A 104 12.45 5.06 13.54
CA ASP A 104 11.17 5.78 13.57
C ASP A 104 11.31 7.27 13.88
N ALA A 105 12.38 7.67 14.58
CA ALA A 105 12.61 9.05 15.00
C ALA A 105 13.58 9.80 14.09
N LYS A 106 14.41 9.11 13.32
CA LYS A 106 15.42 9.74 12.46
C LYS A 106 15.81 8.86 11.28
N ILE A 107 16.23 9.52 10.21
CA ILE A 107 16.85 8.89 9.05
C ILE A 107 18.21 9.56 8.82
N THR A 108 19.26 8.78 8.77
CA THR A 108 20.58 9.24 8.38
C THR A 108 20.79 8.89 6.91
N MET A 109 21.11 9.89 6.11
CA MET A 109 21.32 9.72 4.67
C MET A 109 22.52 10.50 4.17
N LYS A 110 23.01 10.15 2.99
CA LYS A 110 24.02 10.92 2.27
C LYS A 110 23.36 11.87 1.28
N VAL A 111 23.89 13.08 1.23
CA VAL A 111 23.49 14.10 0.26
C VAL A 111 23.77 13.57 -1.15
N PRO A 112 22.75 13.50 -2.04
CA PRO A 112 22.96 13.05 -3.40
C PRO A 112 23.79 14.03 -4.23
N GLN A 113 24.24 13.59 -5.40
CA GLN A 113 24.97 14.45 -6.34
C GLN A 113 24.01 15.44 -7.00
N VAL A 114 23.97 16.63 -6.45
CA VAL A 114 23.12 17.75 -6.91
C VAL A 114 23.95 19.03 -6.96
N LYS A 115 23.44 20.02 -7.65
CA LYS A 115 24.07 21.35 -7.70
C LYS A 115 23.90 22.07 -6.36
N ALA A 116 24.76 23.04 -6.08
CA ALA A 116 24.56 23.91 -4.94
C ALA A 116 23.22 24.65 -5.05
N GLY A 117 22.47 24.72 -3.96
CA GLY A 117 21.16 25.34 -3.92
C GLY A 117 20.32 24.87 -2.74
N ASP A 118 19.12 25.39 -2.65
CA ASP A 118 18.16 25.04 -1.61
C ASP A 118 17.22 23.92 -2.09
N TYR A 119 17.10 22.89 -1.29
CA TYR A 119 16.27 21.72 -1.55
C TYR A 119 15.30 21.49 -0.42
N ASN A 120 14.13 20.95 -0.74
CA ASN A 120 13.17 20.50 0.25
C ASN A 120 13.42 19.00 0.53
N VAL A 121 13.27 18.59 1.77
CA VAL A 121 13.30 17.18 2.14
C VAL A 121 11.96 16.56 1.75
N SER A 122 11.99 15.49 0.97
CA SER A 122 10.83 14.73 0.56
C SER A 122 10.94 13.29 0.98
N VAL A 123 9.87 12.72 1.49
CA VAL A 123 9.80 11.32 1.92
C VAL A 123 8.80 10.56 1.08
N GLN A 124 9.17 9.36 0.67
CA GLN A 124 8.30 8.47 -0.09
C GLN A 124 7.65 7.46 0.83
N VAL A 125 6.32 7.36 0.74
CA VAL A 125 5.50 6.39 1.45
C VAL A 125 4.74 5.55 0.42
N GLY A 126 5.13 4.30 0.26
CA GLY A 126 4.63 3.49 -0.84
C GLY A 126 4.94 4.14 -2.19
N ASP A 127 3.92 4.43 -2.97
CA ASP A 127 4.05 5.07 -4.30
C ASP A 127 3.89 6.60 -4.28
N LYS A 128 3.71 7.19 -3.10
CA LYS A 128 3.47 8.64 -2.94
C LYS A 128 4.69 9.35 -2.38
N LEU A 129 5.04 10.47 -2.98
CA LEU A 129 6.08 11.38 -2.50
C LEU A 129 5.43 12.53 -1.72
N PHE A 130 5.91 12.76 -0.51
CA PHE A 130 5.48 13.85 0.34
C PHE A 130 6.62 14.85 0.52
N ILE A 131 6.45 16.04 -0.04
CA ILE A 131 7.39 17.15 0.15
C ILE A 131 7.15 17.73 1.54
N LYS A 132 8.19 17.81 2.34
CA LYS A 132 8.12 18.36 3.70
C LYS A 132 8.61 19.81 3.71
N PRO A 133 8.10 20.67 4.61
CA PRO A 133 8.50 22.07 4.68
C PRO A 133 9.87 22.28 5.35
N VAL A 134 10.76 21.32 5.22
CA VAL A 134 12.11 21.38 5.79
C VAL A 134 13.11 21.53 4.66
N LYS A 135 13.89 22.58 4.71
CA LYS A 135 14.89 22.90 3.68
C LYS A 135 16.28 22.45 4.10
N PHE A 136 17.04 22.04 3.12
CA PHE A 136 18.45 21.72 3.23
C PHE A 136 19.22 22.45 2.13
N LYS A 137 20.29 23.11 2.51
CA LYS A 137 21.15 23.84 1.57
C LYS A 137 22.36 23.01 1.17
N VAL A 138 22.50 22.76 -0.13
CA VAL A 138 23.71 22.13 -0.67
C VAL A 138 24.73 23.18 -1.01
N GLU A 139 25.93 23.03 -0.45
CA GLU A 139 27.11 23.89 -0.68
C GLU A 139 28.09 23.21 -1.63
N GLN A 140 28.91 24.01 -2.33
CA GLN A 140 29.99 23.48 -3.18
C GLN A 140 31.26 23.25 -2.39
#